data_9baff2dee6c78b4705374fa40d641764
#
_entry.id   9baff2dee6c78b4705374fa40d641764
#
_cell.length_a   1.000
_cell.length_b   1.000
_cell.length_c   1.000
_cell.angle_alpha   90.00
_cell.angle_beta   90.00
_cell.angle_gamma   90.00
#
_symmetry.space_group_name_H-M   'P 1'
#
loop_
_entity.id
_entity.type
_entity.pdbx_description
1 polymer ?
#
loop_
_entity_poly.entity_id
_entity_poly.type
_entity_poly.pdbx_seq_one_letter_code
_entity_poly.pdbx_strand_id
1 'polypeptide(L)'
;MFANNVYNGFRQAEMDFGPEVRYYFSNWDPNLMLQQIQQAVASNVDGIATYGFAGEDATGPVVKRANDRGMILTTLNTALPKSQEKYSAQGFGFVGAPNYKAGFNLGAEAAKRANLKSGDKVFVWGLKGQGGDRGQRTVGVMDAFEKARAKIIYQEIDGATNAIPMQVQQHL
;
A
#
# COMPACT_ATOMS: atom_id res chain seq x y z
N MET A 1 -1.47 -8.77 -11.71
CA MET A 1 -2.68 -8.07 -12.20
C MET A 1 -2.67 -6.61 -11.80
N PHE A 2 -2.73 -6.21 -10.51
CA PHE A 2 -2.68 -4.79 -10.12
C PHE A 2 -1.41 -4.06 -10.59
N ALA A 3 -0.22 -4.62 -10.33
CA ALA A 3 1.05 -4.03 -10.74
C ALA A 3 1.16 -3.83 -12.27
N ASN A 4 0.55 -4.71 -13.07
CA ASN A 4 0.53 -4.56 -14.53
C ASN A 4 -0.29 -3.36 -14.98
N ASN A 5 -1.41 -3.06 -14.30
CA ASN A 5 -2.21 -1.87 -14.63
C ASN A 5 -1.43 -0.59 -14.33
N VAL A 6 -0.71 -0.55 -13.20
CA VAL A 6 0.17 0.58 -12.85
C VAL A 6 1.31 0.72 -13.85
N TYR A 7 1.95 -0.39 -14.23
CA TYR A 7 3.00 -0.39 -15.26
C TYR A 7 2.48 0.14 -16.60
N ASN A 8 1.30 -0.29 -17.04
CA ASN A 8 0.70 0.20 -18.28
C ASN A 8 0.40 1.70 -18.21
N GLY A 9 -0.02 2.21 -17.03
CA GLY A 9 -0.19 3.65 -16.82
C GLY A 9 1.12 4.43 -16.96
N PHE A 10 2.23 3.91 -16.43
CA PHE A 10 3.55 4.50 -16.63
C PHE A 10 4.00 4.47 -18.09
N ARG A 11 3.76 3.35 -18.79
CA ARG A 11 4.06 3.26 -20.23
C ARG A 11 3.26 4.26 -21.04
N GLN A 12 2.00 4.49 -20.69
CA GLN A 12 1.19 5.52 -21.33
C GLN A 12 1.75 6.91 -21.06
N ALA A 13 2.10 7.22 -19.80
CA ALA A 13 2.69 8.51 -19.44
C ALA A 13 4.05 8.75 -20.16
N GLU A 14 4.86 7.71 -20.33
CA GLU A 14 6.11 7.78 -21.10
C GLU A 14 5.84 8.17 -22.56
N MET A 15 4.79 7.60 -23.19
CA MET A 15 4.39 7.95 -24.55
C MET A 15 3.82 9.37 -24.65
N ASP A 16 3.03 9.78 -23.67
CA ASP A 16 2.33 11.07 -23.70
C ASP A 16 3.24 12.25 -23.37
N PHE A 17 4.23 12.07 -22.49
CA PHE A 17 5.08 13.14 -21.96
C PHE A 17 6.56 13.04 -22.35
N GLY A 18 6.99 11.92 -22.92
CA GLY A 18 8.33 11.70 -23.45
C GLY A 18 9.49 11.60 -22.46
N PRO A 19 9.32 11.27 -21.16
CA PRO A 19 10.45 11.03 -20.27
C PRO A 19 11.20 9.75 -20.65
N GLU A 20 12.50 9.68 -20.37
CA GLU A 20 13.24 8.42 -20.37
C GLU A 20 12.95 7.69 -19.05
N VAL A 21 12.33 6.50 -19.10
CA VAL A 21 11.93 5.76 -17.91
C VAL A 21 12.69 4.44 -17.79
N ARG A 22 13.25 4.19 -16.59
CA ARG A 22 13.83 2.90 -16.21
C ARG A 22 12.92 2.20 -15.23
N TYR A 23 12.57 0.96 -15.52
CA TYR A 23 11.66 0.17 -14.71
C TYR A 23 12.41 -0.85 -13.84
N TYR A 24 12.04 -0.91 -12.56
CA TYR A 24 12.56 -1.88 -11.60
C TYR A 24 11.41 -2.71 -11.04
N PHE A 25 11.62 -4.00 -10.90
CA PHE A 25 10.62 -4.96 -10.43
C PHE A 25 11.15 -5.67 -9.19
N SER A 26 10.53 -5.42 -8.04
CA SER A 26 10.95 -6.00 -6.77
C SER A 26 10.23 -7.30 -6.41
N ASN A 27 9.27 -7.75 -7.21
CA ASN A 27 8.45 -8.94 -6.94
C ASN A 27 7.84 -8.97 -5.53
N TRP A 28 7.46 -7.80 -5.01
CA TRP A 28 6.93 -7.60 -3.65
C TRP A 28 7.94 -7.86 -2.53
N ASP A 29 9.24 -7.99 -2.84
CA ASP A 29 10.30 -8.04 -1.84
C ASP A 29 10.65 -6.60 -1.40
N PRO A 30 10.41 -6.23 -0.11
CA PRO A 30 10.68 -4.89 0.39
C PRO A 30 12.17 -4.56 0.44
N ASN A 31 13.05 -5.54 0.65
CA ASN A 31 14.49 -5.33 0.69
C ASN A 31 15.04 -5.05 -0.70
N LEU A 32 14.62 -5.84 -1.69
CA LEU A 32 14.98 -5.61 -3.08
C LEU A 32 14.47 -4.25 -3.56
N MET A 33 13.23 -3.88 -3.20
CA MET A 33 12.68 -2.57 -3.53
C MET A 33 13.54 -1.43 -2.97
N LEU A 34 13.94 -1.51 -1.70
CA LEU A 34 14.79 -0.49 -1.08
C LEU A 34 16.15 -0.39 -1.76
N GLN A 35 16.77 -1.52 -2.12
CA GLN A 35 18.02 -1.53 -2.89
C GLN A 35 17.87 -0.85 -4.25
N GLN A 36 16.76 -1.15 -4.97
CA GLN A 36 16.47 -0.54 -6.26
C GLN A 36 16.21 0.96 -6.17
N ILE A 37 15.49 1.44 -5.14
CA ILE A 37 15.32 2.89 -4.91
C ILE A 37 16.66 3.55 -4.59
N GLN A 38 17.51 2.93 -3.76
CA GLN A 38 18.83 3.44 -3.44
C GLN A 38 19.72 3.54 -4.70
N GLN A 39 19.64 2.55 -5.58
CA GLN A 39 20.33 2.55 -6.86
C GLN A 39 19.82 3.70 -7.77
N ALA A 40 18.52 3.91 -7.84
CA ALA A 40 17.93 5.02 -8.60
C ALA A 40 18.41 6.38 -8.06
N VAL A 41 18.42 6.56 -6.74
CA VAL A 41 18.97 7.78 -6.10
C VAL A 41 20.46 7.96 -6.41
N ALA A 42 21.24 6.87 -6.44
CA ALA A 42 22.65 6.92 -6.78
C ALA A 42 22.88 7.27 -8.27
N SER A 43 21.97 6.91 -9.15
CA SER A 43 22.04 7.18 -10.59
C SER A 43 21.67 8.61 -10.98
N ASN A 44 21.34 9.46 -10.00
CA ASN A 44 21.05 10.89 -10.19
C ASN A 44 19.95 11.17 -11.23
N VAL A 45 18.84 10.42 -11.12
CA VAL A 45 17.66 10.64 -11.94
C VAL A 45 16.87 11.86 -11.47
N ASP A 46 16.06 12.47 -12.35
CA ASP A 46 15.25 13.65 -12.01
C ASP A 46 14.10 13.33 -11.06
N GLY A 47 13.53 12.13 -11.16
CA GLY A 47 12.40 11.71 -10.36
C GLY A 47 12.32 10.20 -10.16
N ILE A 48 11.63 9.80 -9.09
CA ILE A 48 11.41 8.41 -8.72
C ILE A 48 9.93 8.24 -8.37
N ALA A 49 9.25 7.32 -9.06
CA ALA A 49 7.91 6.86 -8.69
C ALA A 49 8.01 5.42 -8.16
N THR A 50 7.59 5.19 -6.91
CA THR A 50 7.75 3.89 -6.26
C THR A 50 6.57 3.53 -5.37
N TYR A 51 6.41 2.25 -5.06
CA TYR A 51 5.48 1.82 -4.02
C TYR A 51 6.05 2.13 -2.63
N GLY A 52 5.18 2.52 -1.69
CA GLY A 52 5.58 2.78 -0.30
C GLY A 52 5.54 1.55 0.63
N PHE A 53 5.42 0.32 0.11
CA PHE A 53 5.08 -0.85 0.93
C PHE A 53 6.20 -1.33 1.88
N ALA A 54 7.45 -0.89 1.72
CA ALA A 54 8.49 -1.12 2.71
C ALA A 54 8.29 -0.31 4.01
N GLY A 55 7.37 0.65 3.99
CA GLY A 55 7.01 1.46 5.14
C GLY A 55 7.89 2.68 5.35
N GLU A 56 7.43 3.55 6.23
CA GLU A 56 8.03 4.86 6.50
C GLU A 56 9.47 4.77 7.05
N ASP A 57 9.66 3.88 8.03
CA ASP A 57 10.94 3.80 8.75
C ASP A 57 12.08 3.31 7.83
N ALA A 58 11.78 2.39 6.92
CA ALA A 58 12.75 1.87 5.96
C ALA A 58 12.97 2.83 4.77
N THR A 59 11.89 3.45 4.27
CA THR A 59 11.95 4.28 3.06
C THR A 59 12.31 5.74 3.35
N GLY A 60 11.96 6.28 4.53
CA GLY A 60 12.19 7.67 4.91
C GLY A 60 13.64 8.16 4.74
N PRO A 61 14.68 7.40 5.16
CA PRO A 61 16.08 7.79 4.93
C PRO A 61 16.45 7.90 3.45
N VAL A 62 15.80 7.10 2.57
CA VAL A 62 16.03 7.15 1.12
C VAL A 62 15.32 8.35 0.51
N VAL A 63 14.08 8.62 0.95
CA VAL A 63 13.33 9.83 0.58
C VAL A 63 14.11 11.07 0.92
N LYS A 64 14.67 11.14 2.14
CA LYS A 64 15.53 12.26 2.52
C LYS A 64 16.69 12.45 1.57
N ARG A 65 17.42 11.39 1.22
CA ARG A 65 18.56 11.47 0.30
C ARG A 65 18.17 11.92 -1.10
N ALA A 66 17.02 11.44 -1.61
CA ALA A 66 16.49 11.90 -2.89
C ALA A 66 16.18 13.41 -2.85
N ASN A 67 15.49 13.85 -1.80
CA ASN A 67 15.17 15.26 -1.59
C ASN A 67 16.41 16.15 -1.47
N ASP A 68 17.43 15.73 -0.70
CA ASP A 68 18.70 16.47 -0.53
C ASP A 68 19.46 16.66 -1.87
N ARG A 69 19.14 15.84 -2.88
CA ARG A 69 19.69 15.91 -4.25
C ARG A 69 18.78 16.62 -5.24
N GLY A 70 17.65 17.16 -4.78
CA GLY A 70 16.67 17.82 -5.64
C GLY A 70 15.82 16.88 -6.50
N MET A 71 15.84 15.56 -6.22
CA MET A 71 15.02 14.59 -6.94
C MET A 71 13.57 14.65 -6.46
N ILE A 72 12.63 14.58 -7.38
CA ILE A 72 11.21 14.45 -7.06
C ILE A 72 10.90 12.98 -6.77
N LEU A 73 10.29 12.67 -5.62
CA LEU A 73 9.87 11.32 -5.30
C LEU A 73 8.35 11.27 -5.07
N THR A 74 7.69 10.32 -5.71
CA THR A 74 6.26 10.05 -5.53
C THR A 74 6.04 8.60 -5.12
N THR A 75 5.19 8.40 -4.11
CA THR A 75 4.78 7.05 -3.72
C THR A 75 3.43 6.68 -4.30
N LEU A 76 3.27 5.39 -4.55
CA LEU A 76 2.10 4.79 -5.15
C LEU A 76 1.47 3.77 -4.21
N ASN A 77 0.15 3.68 -4.21
CA ASN A 77 -0.65 2.68 -3.51
C ASN A 77 -0.50 2.63 -1.99
N THR A 78 0.68 2.84 -1.44
CA THR A 78 0.96 2.90 0.01
C THR A 78 1.59 4.25 0.33
N ALA A 79 0.93 5.05 1.15
CA ALA A 79 1.39 6.36 1.54
C ALA A 79 2.57 6.29 2.53
N LEU A 80 3.40 7.31 2.50
CA LEU A 80 4.42 7.60 3.51
C LEU A 80 4.09 8.95 4.16
N PRO A 81 3.17 8.99 5.12
CA PRO A 81 2.60 10.25 5.61
C PRO A 81 3.62 11.18 6.26
N LYS A 82 4.59 10.67 7.01
CA LYS A 82 5.66 11.49 7.62
C LYS A 82 6.55 12.13 6.55
N SER A 83 6.91 11.36 5.52
CA SER A 83 7.69 11.86 4.38
C SER A 83 6.89 12.88 3.57
N GLN A 84 5.60 12.64 3.37
CA GLN A 84 4.72 13.55 2.66
C GLN A 84 4.55 14.87 3.41
N GLU A 85 4.30 14.84 4.72
CA GLU A 85 4.23 16.05 5.55
C GLU A 85 5.52 16.87 5.45
N LYS A 86 6.67 16.22 5.49
CA LYS A 86 7.96 16.88 5.53
C LYS A 86 8.43 17.42 4.18
N TYR A 87 8.15 16.71 3.08
CA TYR A 87 8.75 16.98 1.77
C TYR A 87 7.74 17.36 0.67
N SER A 88 6.46 17.55 1.00
CA SER A 88 5.44 17.90 0.00
C SER A 88 5.75 19.23 -0.70
N ALA A 89 6.30 20.21 0.00
CA ALA A 89 6.71 21.49 -0.57
C ALA A 89 7.86 21.35 -1.59
N GLN A 90 8.61 20.25 -1.53
CA GLN A 90 9.71 19.92 -2.47
C GLN A 90 9.27 18.91 -3.55
N GLY A 91 7.97 18.68 -3.71
CA GLY A 91 7.42 17.83 -4.75
C GLY A 91 7.19 16.38 -4.35
N PHE A 92 7.39 15.98 -3.08
CA PHE A 92 7.01 14.64 -2.64
C PHE A 92 5.49 14.46 -2.71
N GLY A 93 5.04 13.43 -3.45
CA GLY A 93 3.64 13.16 -3.66
C GLY A 93 3.23 11.73 -3.31
N PHE A 94 1.91 11.52 -3.28
CA PHE A 94 1.29 10.22 -3.13
C PHE A 94 0.13 10.06 -4.12
N VAL A 95 0.10 8.94 -4.80
CA VAL A 95 -1.00 8.54 -5.69
C VAL A 95 -1.57 7.21 -5.21
N GLY A 96 -2.79 7.23 -4.69
CA GLY A 96 -3.44 6.02 -4.18
C GLY A 96 -4.78 6.30 -3.52
N ALA A 97 -5.42 5.24 -3.04
CA ALA A 97 -6.64 5.34 -2.26
C ALA A 97 -6.33 5.61 -0.79
N PRO A 98 -7.19 6.35 -0.06
CA PRO A 98 -7.11 6.48 1.39
C PRO A 98 -7.45 5.13 2.03
N ASN A 99 -6.45 4.33 2.39
CA ASN A 99 -6.59 2.92 2.74
C ASN A 99 -7.56 2.67 3.91
N TYR A 100 -7.49 3.46 4.99
CA TYR A 100 -8.44 3.32 6.10
C TYR A 100 -9.88 3.52 5.64
N LYS A 101 -10.17 4.63 4.95
CA LYS A 101 -11.52 4.95 4.47
C LYS A 101 -12.04 3.91 3.48
N ALA A 102 -11.19 3.44 2.59
CA ALA A 102 -11.52 2.38 1.64
C ALA A 102 -11.88 1.07 2.35
N GLY A 103 -11.10 0.69 3.37
CA GLY A 103 -11.38 -0.46 4.22
C GLY A 103 -12.69 -0.31 5.00
N PHE A 104 -12.89 0.84 5.64
CA PHE A 104 -14.11 1.10 6.40
C PHE A 104 -15.36 1.03 5.52
N ASN A 105 -15.34 1.65 4.34
CA ASN A 105 -16.46 1.61 3.40
C ASN A 105 -16.72 0.19 2.90
N LEU A 106 -15.68 -0.60 2.65
CA LEU A 106 -15.81 -2.01 2.28
C LEU A 106 -16.48 -2.82 3.37
N GLY A 107 -16.00 -2.71 4.61
CA GLY A 107 -16.58 -3.41 5.77
C GLY A 107 -18.03 -3.00 6.04
N ALA A 108 -18.34 -1.70 5.95
CA ALA A 108 -19.69 -1.19 6.14
C ALA A 108 -20.65 -1.70 5.06
N GLU A 109 -20.23 -1.72 3.80
CA GLU A 109 -21.06 -2.25 2.71
C GLU A 109 -21.24 -3.77 2.82
N ALA A 110 -20.19 -4.50 3.22
CA ALA A 110 -20.27 -5.93 3.47
C ALA A 110 -21.26 -6.24 4.62
N ALA A 111 -21.17 -5.50 5.73
CA ALA A 111 -22.09 -5.65 6.86
C ALA A 111 -23.55 -5.40 6.45
N LYS A 112 -23.77 -4.36 5.63
CA LYS A 112 -25.10 -4.02 5.10
C LYS A 112 -25.64 -5.12 4.19
N ARG A 113 -24.86 -5.59 3.20
CA ARG A 113 -25.29 -6.63 2.25
C ARG A 113 -25.58 -7.96 2.91
N ALA A 114 -24.75 -8.34 3.89
CA ALA A 114 -24.93 -9.54 4.68
C ALA A 114 -26.04 -9.39 5.74
N ASN A 115 -26.64 -8.20 5.89
CA ASN A 115 -27.64 -7.88 6.92
C ASN A 115 -27.19 -8.32 8.33
N LEU A 116 -25.91 -8.05 8.65
CA LEU A 116 -25.30 -8.47 9.92
C LEU A 116 -26.07 -7.93 11.12
N LYS A 117 -26.23 -8.81 12.11
CA LYS A 117 -26.84 -8.50 13.41
C LYS A 117 -25.77 -8.49 14.49
N SER A 118 -26.10 -7.83 15.62
CA SER A 118 -25.23 -7.84 16.79
C SER A 118 -24.92 -9.28 17.21
N GLY A 119 -23.63 -9.59 17.32
CA GLY A 119 -23.12 -10.89 17.71
C GLY A 119 -22.85 -11.88 16.57
N ASP A 120 -23.24 -11.56 15.34
CA ASP A 120 -22.86 -12.35 14.17
C ASP A 120 -21.34 -12.44 14.03
N LYS A 121 -20.85 -13.59 13.56
CA LYS A 121 -19.43 -13.82 13.35
C LYS A 121 -19.01 -13.38 11.96
N VAL A 122 -17.90 -12.68 11.86
CA VAL A 122 -17.24 -12.31 10.61
C VAL A 122 -15.80 -12.75 10.63
N PHE A 123 -15.31 -13.26 9.51
CA PHE A 123 -13.91 -13.59 9.31
C PHE A 123 -13.22 -12.47 8.55
N VAL A 124 -12.14 -11.94 9.10
CA VAL A 124 -11.30 -10.93 8.45
C VAL A 124 -9.90 -11.49 8.27
N TRP A 125 -9.51 -11.67 7.03
CA TRP A 125 -8.18 -12.06 6.65
C TRP A 125 -7.46 -10.84 6.06
N GLY A 126 -6.36 -10.40 6.67
CA GLY A 126 -5.80 -9.09 6.38
C GLY A 126 -4.34 -8.91 6.79
N LEU A 127 -3.90 -7.66 6.74
CA LEU A 127 -2.50 -7.24 6.94
C LEU A 127 -2.37 -6.22 8.09
N LYS A 128 -3.16 -6.34 9.15
CA LYS A 128 -3.16 -5.39 10.28
C LYS A 128 -1.77 -5.25 10.90
N GLY A 129 -1.06 -6.37 11.06
CA GLY A 129 0.26 -6.43 11.69
C GLY A 129 1.38 -5.78 10.88
N GLN A 130 1.18 -5.50 9.59
CA GLN A 130 2.20 -4.83 8.79
C GLN A 130 2.40 -3.35 9.13
N GLY A 131 1.53 -2.77 9.97
CA GLY A 131 1.63 -1.37 10.36
C GLY A 131 1.52 -0.38 9.21
N GLY A 132 1.74 0.90 9.50
CA GLY A 132 1.71 1.98 8.51
C GLY A 132 0.42 2.03 7.68
N ASP A 133 0.46 2.70 6.54
CA ASP A 133 -0.71 2.88 5.67
C ASP A 133 -1.24 1.56 5.11
N ARG A 134 -0.38 0.56 4.89
CA ARG A 134 -0.80 -0.73 4.31
C ARG A 134 -1.75 -1.49 5.24
N GLY A 135 -1.50 -1.48 6.54
CA GLY A 135 -2.37 -2.11 7.54
C GLY A 135 -3.70 -1.39 7.72
N GLN A 136 -3.77 -0.10 7.41
CA GLN A 136 -4.94 0.74 7.65
C GLN A 136 -6.20 0.27 6.93
N ARG A 137 -6.09 -0.38 5.77
CA ARG A 137 -7.25 -0.96 5.09
C ARG A 137 -7.91 -2.05 5.93
N THR A 138 -7.11 -2.93 6.53
CA THR A 138 -7.62 -3.99 7.42
C THR A 138 -8.24 -3.39 8.67
N VAL A 139 -7.58 -2.40 9.28
CA VAL A 139 -8.12 -1.68 10.44
C VAL A 139 -9.48 -1.08 10.11
N GLY A 140 -9.61 -0.37 8.98
CA GLY A 140 -10.89 0.21 8.57
C GLY A 140 -12.00 -0.83 8.40
N VAL A 141 -11.71 -2.00 7.80
CA VAL A 141 -12.69 -3.10 7.69
C VAL A 141 -13.14 -3.58 9.07
N MET A 142 -12.18 -3.77 9.99
CA MET A 142 -12.49 -4.25 11.34
C MET A 142 -13.33 -3.23 12.11
N ASP A 143 -12.98 -1.95 12.07
CA ASP A 143 -13.75 -0.88 12.73
C ASP A 143 -15.19 -0.81 12.21
N ALA A 144 -15.40 -1.04 10.92
CA ALA A 144 -16.75 -1.09 10.35
C ALA A 144 -17.57 -2.29 10.90
N PHE A 145 -16.96 -3.45 11.05
CA PHE A 145 -17.61 -4.62 11.66
C PHE A 145 -17.83 -4.46 13.16
N GLU A 146 -16.90 -3.83 13.89
CA GLU A 146 -17.08 -3.47 15.30
C GLU A 146 -18.26 -2.51 15.47
N LYS A 147 -18.40 -1.51 14.59
CA LYS A 147 -19.56 -0.61 14.58
C LYS A 147 -20.88 -1.35 14.33
N ALA A 148 -20.85 -2.40 13.53
CA ALA A 148 -21.99 -3.31 13.34
C ALA A 148 -22.19 -4.28 14.51
N ARG A 149 -21.35 -4.24 15.57
CA ARG A 149 -21.35 -5.14 16.72
C ARG A 149 -21.16 -6.61 16.35
N ALA A 150 -20.48 -6.89 15.24
CA ALA A 150 -20.12 -8.24 14.85
C ALA A 150 -18.93 -8.77 15.70
N LYS A 151 -18.86 -10.08 15.84
CA LYS A 151 -17.73 -10.78 16.46
C LYS A 151 -16.69 -11.06 15.39
N ILE A 152 -15.53 -10.39 15.46
CA ILE A 152 -14.48 -10.52 14.47
C ILE A 152 -13.57 -11.69 14.82
N ILE A 153 -13.38 -12.60 13.86
CA ILE A 153 -12.33 -13.60 13.83
C ILE A 153 -11.28 -13.07 12.85
N TYR A 154 -10.10 -12.74 13.36
CA TYR A 154 -9.04 -12.14 12.55
C TYR A 154 -7.90 -13.11 12.33
N GLN A 155 -7.40 -13.15 11.10
CA GLN A 155 -6.16 -13.84 10.76
C GLN A 155 -5.25 -12.94 9.91
N GLU A 156 -3.97 -12.85 10.31
CA GLU A 156 -2.94 -12.15 9.53
C GLU A 156 -2.58 -12.96 8.29
N ILE A 157 -2.35 -12.25 7.17
CA ILE A 157 -1.78 -12.84 5.96
C ILE A 157 -0.28 -13.06 6.20
N ASP A 158 0.18 -14.29 6.14
CA ASP A 158 1.56 -14.68 6.40
C ASP A 158 2.48 -14.67 5.16
N GLY A 159 2.08 -13.98 4.11
CA GLY A 159 2.90 -13.77 2.90
C GLY A 159 2.81 -14.87 1.84
N ALA A 160 2.26 -16.03 2.15
CA ALA A 160 2.09 -17.12 1.18
C ALA A 160 0.72 -17.04 0.52
N THR A 161 0.59 -16.25 -0.54
CA THR A 161 -0.69 -16.09 -1.28
C THR A 161 -1.30 -17.39 -1.77
N ASN A 162 -0.49 -18.45 -1.95
CA ASN A 162 -0.95 -19.77 -2.37
C ASN A 162 -1.67 -20.57 -1.26
N ALA A 163 -1.50 -20.17 0.01
CA ALA A 163 -2.15 -20.82 1.15
C ALA A 163 -3.56 -20.26 1.45
N ILE A 164 -4.00 -19.21 0.76
CA ILE A 164 -5.27 -18.53 0.97
C ILE A 164 -6.48 -19.47 0.99
N PRO A 165 -6.69 -20.35 0.00
CA PRO A 165 -7.86 -21.22 -0.01
C PRO A 165 -7.91 -22.17 1.19
N MET A 166 -6.76 -22.71 1.61
CA MET A 166 -6.68 -23.61 2.76
C MET A 166 -6.92 -22.85 4.08
N GLN A 167 -6.39 -21.65 4.22
CA GLN A 167 -6.60 -20.82 5.43
C GLN A 167 -8.06 -20.40 5.58
N VAL A 168 -8.74 -20.07 4.48
CA VAL A 168 -10.18 -19.77 4.52
C VAL A 168 -11.00 -21.01 4.90
N GLN A 169 -10.68 -22.19 4.34
CA GLN A 169 -11.39 -23.44 4.65
C GLN A 169 -11.31 -23.85 6.13
N GLN A 170 -10.22 -23.49 6.83
CA GLN A 170 -10.07 -23.77 8.26
C GLN A 170 -11.06 -22.99 9.15
N HIS A 171 -11.71 -21.97 8.62
CA HIS A 171 -12.61 -21.09 9.37
C HIS A 171 -14.07 -21.16 8.89
N LEU A 172 -14.36 -21.95 7.86
CA LEU A 172 -15.71 -22.24 7.39
C LEU A 172 -16.28 -23.49 8.09
#